data_9d9b6501b9696f1307da2f9f66779567
#
_entry.id   9d9b6501b9696f1307da2f9f66779567
#
_cell.length_a   1.000
_cell.length_b   1.000
_cell.length_c   1.000
_cell.angle_alpha   90.00
_cell.angle_beta   90.00
_cell.angle_gamma   90.00
#
_symmetry.space_group_name_H-M   'P 1'
#
loop_
_entity.id
_entity.type
_entity.pdbx_description
1 polymer ?
#
loop_
_entity_poly.entity_id
_entity_poly.type
_entity_poly.pdbx_seq_one_letter_code
_entity_poly.pdbx_strand_id
1 'polypeptide(L)'
;LVNKNIVAGLQARGVNALGLTGADMDVIRSVKRPVKEIDYGFVGDVKQVNGDFLGSLIRKGVVPVMAPLTHDGEGHMLNTNADTIAGETAKALSGQFDVTLVYCFEKKGVLRDENDDESVIPQITPEEFKQYVAEGVIQGGMIPKLENSFEALNAGVTEVVITLASAINSAGGTRIIK
;
A
#
# COMPACT_ATOMS: atom_id res chain seq x y z
N LEU A 1 17.73 -7.40 -4.67
CA LEU A 1 17.54 -8.61 -5.47
C LEU A 1 16.06 -8.86 -5.79
N VAL A 2 15.14 -8.94 -4.80
CA VAL A 2 13.71 -9.25 -4.99
C VAL A 2 13.04 -8.31 -6.00
N ASN A 3 13.18 -6.99 -5.84
CA ASN A 3 12.62 -6.00 -6.75
C ASN A 3 13.02 -6.25 -8.22
N LYS A 4 14.31 -6.51 -8.48
CA LYS A 4 14.80 -6.76 -9.85
C LYS A 4 14.36 -8.12 -10.40
N ASN A 5 14.16 -9.13 -9.55
CA ASN A 5 13.60 -10.41 -9.97
C ASN A 5 12.11 -10.26 -10.40
N ILE A 6 11.33 -9.43 -9.69
CA ILE A 6 9.96 -9.09 -10.09
C ILE A 6 9.97 -8.39 -11.44
N VAL A 7 10.83 -7.38 -11.62
CA VAL A 7 10.96 -6.67 -12.90
C VAL A 7 11.32 -7.63 -14.04
N ALA A 8 12.31 -8.52 -13.83
CA ALA A 8 12.70 -9.50 -14.85
C ALA A 8 11.53 -10.43 -15.21
N GLY A 9 10.77 -10.90 -14.21
CA GLY A 9 9.58 -11.72 -14.43
C GLY A 9 8.45 -11.00 -15.20
N LEU A 10 8.26 -9.70 -14.95
CA LEU A 10 7.30 -8.86 -15.67
C LEU A 10 7.76 -8.62 -17.11
N GLN A 11 9.03 -8.28 -17.33
CA GLN A 11 9.61 -8.11 -18.67
C GLN A 11 9.47 -9.39 -19.50
N ALA A 12 9.72 -10.56 -18.92
CA ALA A 12 9.53 -11.84 -19.59
C ALA A 12 8.07 -12.09 -20.04
N ARG A 13 7.12 -11.35 -19.50
CA ARG A 13 5.69 -11.39 -19.86
C ARG A 13 5.25 -10.20 -20.71
N GLY A 14 6.20 -9.41 -21.23
CA GLY A 14 5.93 -8.26 -22.08
C GLY A 14 5.46 -7.02 -21.32
N VAL A 15 5.56 -7.00 -19.98
CA VAL A 15 5.22 -5.82 -19.18
C VAL A 15 6.46 -4.94 -19.05
N ASN A 16 6.36 -3.68 -19.51
CA ASN A 16 7.44 -2.71 -19.41
C ASN A 16 7.56 -2.18 -17.96
N ALA A 17 8.29 -2.90 -17.13
CA ALA A 17 8.43 -2.65 -15.70
C ALA A 17 9.74 -1.95 -15.33
N LEU A 18 9.69 -1.04 -14.36
CA LEU A 18 10.85 -0.34 -13.80
C LEU A 18 10.88 -0.50 -12.28
N GLY A 19 11.93 -1.12 -11.76
CA GLY A 19 12.13 -1.28 -10.32
C GLY A 19 12.79 -0.05 -9.70
N LEU A 20 12.11 0.52 -8.71
CA LEU A 20 12.50 1.74 -8.01
C LEU A 20 12.54 1.53 -6.49
N THR A 21 13.36 2.33 -5.84
CA THR A 21 13.26 2.68 -4.41
C THR A 21 12.82 4.12 -4.29
N GLY A 22 12.53 4.58 -3.09
CA GLY A 22 12.22 6.00 -2.86
C GLY A 22 13.37 6.96 -3.19
N ALA A 23 14.62 6.48 -3.18
CA ALA A 23 15.80 7.28 -3.50
C ALA A 23 15.95 7.55 -5.00
N ASP A 24 15.41 6.67 -5.87
CA ASP A 24 15.48 6.85 -7.30
C ASP A 24 14.64 8.07 -7.70
N MET A 25 15.26 9.07 -8.30
CA MET A 25 14.60 10.34 -8.68
C MET A 25 13.88 11.06 -7.53
N ASP A 26 14.31 10.83 -6.28
CA ASP A 26 13.66 11.39 -5.09
C ASP A 26 12.15 11.10 -5.05
N VAL A 27 11.77 9.88 -5.46
CA VAL A 27 10.36 9.55 -5.68
C VAL A 27 9.59 9.41 -4.39
N ILE A 28 10.23 8.96 -3.28
CA ILE A 28 9.62 8.94 -1.95
C ILE A 28 10.65 9.40 -0.91
N ARG A 29 10.42 10.58 -0.36
CA ARG A 29 11.22 11.11 0.75
C ARG A 29 10.55 10.82 2.08
N SER A 30 11.36 10.41 3.05
CA SER A 30 10.94 10.10 4.42
C SER A 30 11.81 10.85 5.43
N VAL A 31 11.36 10.89 6.68
CA VAL A 31 12.22 11.25 7.81
C VAL A 31 12.46 10.02 8.65
N LYS A 32 13.64 9.93 9.25
CA LYS A 32 13.93 8.87 10.22
C LYS A 32 12.92 8.95 11.36
N ARG A 33 12.29 7.82 11.69
CA ARG A 33 11.32 7.76 12.80
C ARG A 33 11.99 8.22 14.10
N PRO A 34 11.39 9.18 14.82
CA PRO A 34 11.93 9.64 16.09
C PRO A 34 11.99 8.49 17.11
N VAL A 35 13.08 8.42 17.86
CA VAL A 35 13.18 7.50 19.00
C VAL A 35 12.23 7.97 20.10
N LYS A 36 11.37 7.05 20.57
CA LYS A 36 10.50 7.22 21.73
C LYS A 36 10.89 6.19 22.79
N GLU A 37 10.00 5.23 23.04
CA GLU A 37 10.29 4.09 23.96
C GLU A 37 11.22 3.06 23.30
N ILE A 38 11.15 2.92 21.97
CA ILE A 38 11.91 1.96 21.17
C ILE A 38 12.65 2.70 20.06
N ASP A 39 13.93 2.42 19.89
CA ASP A 39 14.70 2.81 18.72
C ASP A 39 14.52 1.76 17.62
N TYR A 40 13.79 2.13 16.57
CA TYR A 40 13.58 1.28 15.39
C TYR A 40 14.73 1.36 14.37
N GLY A 41 15.82 2.07 14.68
CA GLY A 41 16.96 2.23 13.79
C GLY A 41 16.62 3.06 12.54
N PHE A 42 16.97 2.56 11.36
CA PHE A 42 16.75 3.25 10.08
C PHE A 42 15.35 2.98 9.51
N VAL A 43 14.31 3.30 10.27
CA VAL A 43 12.91 3.27 9.82
C VAL A 43 12.48 4.66 9.37
N GLY A 44 11.80 4.74 8.22
CA GLY A 44 11.31 5.98 7.62
C GLY A 44 9.81 6.17 7.75
N ASP A 45 9.42 7.40 8.10
CA ASP A 45 8.04 7.87 8.00
C ASP A 45 7.93 8.78 6.76
N VAL A 46 7.07 8.41 5.81
CA VAL A 46 6.93 9.11 4.51
C VAL A 46 6.51 10.56 4.73
N LYS A 47 7.15 11.48 4.02
CA LYS A 47 6.84 12.90 4.01
C LYS A 47 6.36 13.39 2.67
N GLN A 48 6.89 12.84 1.60
CA GLN A 48 6.58 13.29 0.25
C GLN A 48 6.70 12.13 -0.73
N VAL A 49 5.76 12.07 -1.67
CA VAL A 49 5.81 11.20 -2.86
C VAL A 49 5.74 12.08 -4.10
N ASN A 50 6.65 11.87 -5.04
CA ASN A 50 6.67 12.56 -6.32
C ASN A 50 5.66 11.91 -7.29
N GLY A 51 4.38 12.23 -7.10
CA GLY A 51 3.29 11.72 -7.93
C GLY A 51 3.40 12.13 -9.40
N ASP A 52 3.97 13.30 -9.70
CA ASP A 52 4.15 13.78 -11.09
C ASP A 52 5.14 12.90 -11.83
N PHE A 53 6.26 12.54 -11.20
CA PHE A 53 7.23 11.62 -11.79
C PHE A 53 6.61 10.24 -12.04
N LEU A 54 5.97 9.65 -11.03
CA LEU A 54 5.29 8.36 -11.17
C LEU A 54 4.20 8.40 -12.25
N GLY A 55 3.37 9.42 -12.25
CA GLY A 55 2.34 9.62 -13.26
C GLY A 55 2.92 9.76 -14.68
N SER A 56 4.10 10.38 -14.81
CA SER A 56 4.78 10.49 -16.10
C SER A 56 5.25 9.14 -16.64
N LEU A 57 5.73 8.25 -15.74
CA LEU A 57 6.11 6.87 -16.10
C LEU A 57 4.89 6.06 -16.54
N ILE A 58 3.80 6.13 -15.78
CA ILE A 58 2.55 5.41 -16.08
C ILE A 58 1.99 5.83 -17.43
N ARG A 59 1.93 7.13 -17.71
CA ARG A 59 1.49 7.65 -19.03
C ARG A 59 2.36 7.21 -20.21
N LYS A 60 3.62 6.83 -19.96
CA LYS A 60 4.53 6.23 -20.95
C LYS A 60 4.43 4.71 -21.04
N GLY A 61 3.46 4.10 -20.38
CA GLY A 61 3.28 2.65 -20.35
C GLY A 61 4.31 1.90 -19.50
N VAL A 62 4.99 2.59 -18.58
CA VAL A 62 5.93 1.97 -17.64
C VAL A 62 5.19 1.62 -16.36
N VAL A 63 5.38 0.38 -15.87
CA VAL A 63 4.85 -0.09 -14.59
C VAL A 63 5.93 0.07 -13.51
N PRO A 64 5.80 1.04 -12.57
CA PRO A 64 6.73 1.18 -11.46
C PRO A 64 6.57 0.01 -10.47
N VAL A 65 7.69 -0.62 -10.11
CA VAL A 65 7.75 -1.66 -9.06
C VAL A 65 8.51 -1.07 -7.88
N MET A 66 7.78 -0.60 -6.87
CA MET A 66 8.38 0.07 -5.73
C MET A 66 8.91 -0.93 -4.70
N ALA A 67 10.15 -0.74 -4.24
CA ALA A 67 10.67 -1.41 -3.05
C ALA A 67 10.34 -0.59 -1.80
N PRO A 68 10.13 -1.21 -0.62
CA PRO A 68 9.78 -0.51 0.61
C PRO A 68 11.02 0.14 1.26
N LEU A 69 11.79 0.85 0.45
CA LEU A 69 12.99 1.60 0.83
C LEU A 69 12.82 3.04 0.39
N THR A 70 13.02 3.95 1.32
CA THR A 70 12.96 5.40 1.11
C THR A 70 14.31 6.05 1.48
N HIS A 71 14.41 7.36 1.44
CA HIS A 71 15.61 8.09 1.84
C HIS A 71 15.24 9.40 2.56
N ASP A 72 16.18 9.95 3.30
CA ASP A 72 15.99 11.21 4.05
C ASP A 72 16.40 12.47 3.29
N GLY A 73 17.06 12.33 2.14
CA GLY A 73 17.66 13.44 1.40
C GLY A 73 19.05 13.85 1.91
N GLU A 74 19.56 13.18 2.95
CA GLU A 74 20.86 13.45 3.57
C GLU A 74 21.87 12.30 3.34
N GLY A 75 21.50 11.34 2.49
CA GLY A 75 22.36 10.21 2.10
C GLY A 75 22.06 8.89 2.82
N HIS A 76 21.01 8.83 3.65
CA HIS A 76 20.65 7.60 4.35
C HIS A 76 19.42 6.94 3.73
N MET A 77 19.50 5.62 3.58
CA MET A 77 18.36 4.79 3.22
C MET A 77 17.55 4.42 4.46
N LEU A 78 16.23 4.45 4.32
CA LEU A 78 15.28 4.14 5.38
C LEU A 78 14.38 2.98 4.98
N ASN A 79 14.20 2.02 5.87
CA ASN A 79 13.21 0.96 5.71
C ASN A 79 11.81 1.52 6.03
N THR A 80 10.85 1.30 5.13
CA THR A 80 9.49 1.82 5.28
C THR A 80 8.49 0.69 5.10
N ASN A 81 7.39 0.75 5.85
CA ASN A 81 6.33 -0.24 5.72
C ASN A 81 5.74 -0.24 4.30
N ALA A 82 5.58 -1.44 3.70
CA ALA A 82 5.11 -1.58 2.32
C ALA A 82 3.67 -1.10 2.12
N ASP A 83 2.79 -1.31 3.11
CA ASP A 83 1.41 -0.81 3.05
C ASP A 83 1.38 0.74 3.06
N THR A 84 2.30 1.36 3.83
CA THR A 84 2.49 2.81 3.82
C THR A 84 2.97 3.30 2.45
N ILE A 85 3.95 2.64 1.84
CA ILE A 85 4.41 2.98 0.48
C ILE A 85 3.25 2.90 -0.52
N ALA A 86 2.45 1.83 -0.46
CA ALA A 86 1.31 1.65 -1.36
C ALA A 86 0.25 2.76 -1.16
N GLY A 87 -0.13 3.02 0.09
CA GLY A 87 -1.12 4.05 0.43
C GLY A 87 -0.68 5.46 0.04
N GLU A 88 0.56 5.85 0.38
CA GLU A 88 1.10 7.18 0.05
C GLU A 88 1.27 7.36 -1.46
N THR A 89 1.68 6.31 -2.19
CA THR A 89 1.74 6.32 -3.65
C THR A 89 0.35 6.49 -4.27
N ALA A 90 -0.64 5.76 -3.79
CA ALA A 90 -2.03 5.87 -4.25
C ALA A 90 -2.58 7.29 -4.03
N LYS A 91 -2.36 7.87 -2.84
CA LYS A 91 -2.74 9.26 -2.52
C LYS A 91 -2.08 10.27 -3.46
N ALA A 92 -0.78 10.13 -3.73
CA ALA A 92 -0.05 11.03 -4.61
C ALA A 92 -0.51 10.97 -6.08
N LEU A 93 -1.06 9.84 -6.50
CA LEU A 93 -1.57 9.64 -7.87
C LEU A 93 -3.05 10.01 -8.02
N SER A 94 -3.83 10.05 -6.94
CA SER A 94 -5.29 10.26 -6.98
C SER A 94 -5.72 11.60 -7.58
N GLY A 95 -4.85 12.61 -7.56
CA GLY A 95 -5.10 13.89 -8.24
C GLY A 95 -4.94 13.85 -9.77
N GLN A 96 -4.43 12.76 -10.33
CA GLN A 96 -4.11 12.62 -11.76
C GLN A 96 -4.79 11.41 -12.42
N PHE A 97 -5.25 10.44 -11.62
CA PHE A 97 -5.83 9.18 -12.06
C PHE A 97 -7.00 8.77 -11.18
N ASP A 98 -7.90 7.97 -11.72
CA ASP A 98 -8.83 7.18 -10.93
C ASP A 98 -8.05 5.99 -10.36
N VAL A 99 -7.78 6.01 -9.05
CA VAL A 99 -6.89 5.05 -8.40
C VAL A 99 -7.69 4.03 -7.62
N THR A 100 -7.50 2.76 -7.92
CA THR A 100 -7.90 1.65 -7.05
C THR A 100 -6.66 1.12 -6.34
N LEU A 101 -6.64 1.20 -5.01
CA LEU A 101 -5.59 0.61 -4.17
C LEU A 101 -5.99 -0.80 -3.77
N VAL A 102 -5.19 -1.80 -4.16
CA VAL A 102 -5.44 -3.20 -3.82
C VAL A 102 -4.36 -3.72 -2.88
N TYR A 103 -4.73 -4.05 -1.66
CA TYR A 103 -3.88 -4.77 -0.73
C TYR A 103 -4.05 -6.27 -0.91
N CYS A 104 -2.98 -6.93 -1.34
CA CYS A 104 -2.94 -8.38 -1.50
C CYS A 104 -2.26 -9.04 -0.30
N PHE A 105 -2.89 -10.04 0.29
CA PHE A 105 -2.31 -10.81 1.37
C PHE A 105 -2.80 -12.28 1.38
N GLU A 106 -2.67 -12.99 2.50
CA GLU A 106 -2.87 -14.46 2.55
C GLU A 106 -4.34 -14.88 2.65
N LYS A 107 -5.25 -13.96 3.01
CA LYS A 107 -6.67 -14.24 3.17
C LYS A 107 -7.48 -13.63 2.02
N LYS A 108 -8.67 -14.18 1.77
CA LYS A 108 -9.59 -13.71 0.71
C LYS A 108 -10.09 -12.28 0.92
N GLY A 109 -9.99 -11.76 2.12
CA GLY A 109 -10.44 -10.43 2.54
C GLY A 109 -10.30 -10.28 4.05
N VAL A 110 -10.96 -9.30 4.64
CA VAL A 110 -11.14 -9.21 6.09
C VAL A 110 -12.18 -10.25 6.50
N LEU A 111 -11.79 -11.16 7.38
CA LEU A 111 -12.67 -12.25 7.83
C LEU A 111 -13.39 -11.83 9.12
N ARG A 112 -14.64 -12.27 9.26
CA ARG A 112 -15.38 -12.14 10.51
C ARG A 112 -14.88 -13.13 11.56
N ASP A 113 -14.46 -14.32 11.13
CA ASP A 113 -13.81 -15.35 11.92
C ASP A 113 -12.51 -15.78 11.23
N GLU A 114 -11.38 -15.62 11.90
CA GLU A 114 -10.05 -15.96 11.37
C GLU A 114 -9.91 -17.42 10.95
N ASN A 115 -10.72 -18.32 11.52
CA ASN A 115 -10.70 -19.75 11.25
C ASN A 115 -11.66 -20.17 10.13
N ASP A 116 -12.48 -19.24 9.61
CA ASP A 116 -13.42 -19.49 8.51
C ASP A 116 -13.08 -18.62 7.30
N ASP A 117 -12.40 -19.19 6.32
CA ASP A 117 -12.00 -18.50 5.09
C ASP A 117 -13.20 -18.06 4.19
N GLU A 118 -14.42 -18.54 4.47
CA GLU A 118 -15.63 -18.11 3.78
C GLU A 118 -16.35 -16.95 4.51
N SER A 119 -15.91 -16.58 5.71
CA SER A 119 -16.49 -15.50 6.52
C SER A 119 -16.06 -14.09 6.08
N VAL A 120 -15.74 -13.89 4.80
CA VAL A 120 -15.29 -12.60 4.27
C VAL A 120 -16.35 -11.53 4.48
N ILE A 121 -15.94 -10.41 5.06
CA ILE A 121 -16.75 -9.21 5.14
C ILE A 121 -16.65 -8.48 3.80
N PRO A 122 -17.72 -8.38 3.01
CA PRO A 122 -17.61 -7.90 1.63
C PRO A 122 -17.32 -6.40 1.54
N GLN A 123 -17.75 -5.62 2.54
CA GLN A 123 -17.43 -4.20 2.62
C GLN A 123 -17.37 -3.73 4.07
N ILE A 124 -16.62 -2.65 4.31
CA ILE A 124 -16.44 -2.04 5.64
C ILE A 124 -16.50 -0.52 5.51
N THR A 125 -17.41 0.10 6.26
CA THR A 125 -17.50 1.55 6.47
C THR A 125 -16.66 1.97 7.69
N PRO A 126 -16.41 3.29 7.92
CA PRO A 126 -15.74 3.77 9.12
C PRO A 126 -16.47 3.38 10.42
N GLU A 127 -17.81 3.34 10.41
CA GLU A 127 -18.63 2.96 11.55
C GLU A 127 -18.51 1.47 11.85
N GLU A 128 -18.63 0.62 10.82
CA GLU A 128 -18.46 -0.83 10.95
C GLU A 128 -17.03 -1.19 11.38
N PHE A 129 -16.03 -0.47 10.90
CA PHE A 129 -14.64 -0.65 11.34
C PHE A 129 -14.50 -0.45 12.85
N LYS A 130 -15.04 0.65 13.40
CA LYS A 130 -15.03 0.92 14.84
C LYS A 130 -15.72 -0.17 15.62
N GLN A 131 -16.87 -0.63 15.12
CA GLN A 131 -17.63 -1.72 15.72
C GLN A 131 -16.81 -3.02 15.74
N TYR A 132 -16.26 -3.44 14.60
CA TYR A 132 -15.47 -4.67 14.49
C TYR A 132 -14.20 -4.64 15.33
N VAL A 133 -13.58 -3.48 15.51
CA VAL A 133 -12.45 -3.33 16.44
C VAL A 133 -12.93 -3.51 17.89
N ALA A 134 -14.05 -2.89 18.26
CA ALA A 134 -14.61 -3.03 19.62
C ALA A 134 -15.06 -4.46 19.95
N GLU A 135 -15.59 -5.19 18.96
CA GLU A 135 -15.99 -6.60 19.05
C GLU A 135 -14.80 -7.58 19.01
N GLY A 136 -13.58 -7.09 18.70
CA GLY A 136 -12.39 -7.93 18.57
C GLY A 136 -12.35 -8.77 17.28
N VAL A 137 -13.20 -8.47 16.30
CA VAL A 137 -13.18 -9.10 14.96
C VAL A 137 -11.97 -8.60 14.17
N ILE A 138 -11.68 -7.30 14.23
CA ILE A 138 -10.50 -6.70 13.59
C ILE A 138 -9.46 -6.41 14.67
N GLN A 139 -8.28 -7.03 14.53
CA GLN A 139 -7.21 -6.96 15.52
C GLN A 139 -5.83 -6.81 14.86
N GLY A 140 -4.82 -6.51 15.69
CA GLY A 140 -3.40 -6.55 15.31
C GLY A 140 -3.06 -5.71 14.08
N GLY A 141 -2.32 -6.29 13.16
CA GLY A 141 -1.85 -5.60 11.94
C GLY A 141 -2.94 -5.22 10.94
N MET A 142 -4.18 -5.75 11.10
CA MET A 142 -5.30 -5.36 10.24
C MET A 142 -5.82 -3.96 10.58
N ILE A 143 -5.72 -3.53 11.84
CA ILE A 143 -6.15 -2.19 12.26
C ILE A 143 -5.42 -1.09 11.47
N PRO A 144 -4.08 -0.98 11.50
CA PRO A 144 -3.38 0.07 10.76
C PRO A 144 -3.57 -0.04 9.23
N LYS A 145 -3.80 -1.25 8.69
CA LYS A 145 -4.10 -1.42 7.27
C LYS A 145 -5.44 -0.78 6.88
N LEU A 146 -6.47 -0.96 7.69
CA LEU A 146 -7.78 -0.34 7.46
C LEU A 146 -7.76 1.17 7.73
N GLU A 147 -7.05 1.64 8.76
CA GLU A 147 -6.82 3.07 8.99
C GLU A 147 -6.18 3.73 7.77
N ASN A 148 -5.08 3.17 7.26
CA ASN A 148 -4.43 3.65 6.03
C ASN A 148 -5.37 3.61 4.81
N SER A 149 -6.27 2.62 4.74
CA SER A 149 -7.27 2.51 3.66
C SER A 149 -8.26 3.66 3.71
N PHE A 150 -8.80 3.99 4.88
CA PHE A 150 -9.70 5.14 5.06
C PHE A 150 -9.00 6.47 4.79
N GLU A 151 -7.74 6.61 5.22
CA GLU A 151 -6.93 7.79 4.90
C GLU A 151 -6.74 7.96 3.39
N ALA A 152 -6.46 6.87 2.66
CA ALA A 152 -6.32 6.89 1.21
C ALA A 152 -7.62 7.32 0.51
N LEU A 153 -8.78 6.78 0.91
CA LEU A 153 -10.09 7.19 0.40
C LEU A 153 -10.36 8.67 0.68
N ASN A 154 -10.05 9.16 1.90
CA ASN A 154 -10.25 10.56 2.27
C ASN A 154 -9.35 11.50 1.46
N ALA A 155 -8.17 11.04 1.05
CA ALA A 155 -7.24 11.79 0.20
C ALA A 155 -7.59 11.75 -1.30
N GLY A 156 -8.66 11.06 -1.71
CA GLY A 156 -9.14 11.06 -3.09
C GLY A 156 -8.90 9.77 -3.87
N VAL A 157 -8.34 8.73 -3.25
CA VAL A 157 -8.29 7.38 -3.87
C VAL A 157 -9.72 6.92 -4.10
N THR A 158 -10.01 6.41 -5.30
CA THR A 158 -11.35 6.06 -5.74
C THR A 158 -11.91 4.85 -5.02
N GLU A 159 -11.06 3.84 -4.83
CA GLU A 159 -11.45 2.58 -4.21
C GLU A 159 -10.27 1.95 -3.47
N VAL A 160 -10.54 1.27 -2.37
CA VAL A 160 -9.57 0.40 -1.69
C VAL A 160 -10.17 -1.00 -1.53
N VAL A 161 -9.40 -2.02 -1.94
CA VAL A 161 -9.79 -3.43 -1.85
C VAL A 161 -8.72 -4.21 -1.09
N ILE A 162 -9.15 -5.10 -0.20
CA ILE A 162 -8.28 -6.05 0.49
C ILE A 162 -8.65 -7.45 0.02
N THR A 163 -7.71 -8.19 -0.56
CA THR A 163 -8.00 -9.49 -1.18
C THR A 163 -6.80 -10.44 -1.15
N LEU A 164 -7.04 -11.69 -1.52
CA LEU A 164 -5.99 -12.67 -1.78
C LEU A 164 -5.30 -12.37 -3.11
N ALA A 165 -3.98 -12.48 -3.17
CA ALA A 165 -3.21 -12.18 -4.38
C ALA A 165 -3.66 -12.96 -5.63
N SER A 166 -4.07 -14.23 -5.46
CA SER A 166 -4.60 -15.05 -6.55
C SER A 166 -6.03 -14.69 -6.97
N ALA A 167 -6.74 -13.86 -6.19
CA ALA A 167 -8.12 -13.46 -6.42
C ALA A 167 -8.27 -11.99 -6.88
N ILE A 168 -7.17 -11.33 -7.22
CA ILE A 168 -7.15 -9.89 -7.58
C ILE A 168 -8.10 -9.52 -8.74
N ASN A 169 -8.37 -10.47 -9.65
CA ASN A 169 -9.28 -10.29 -10.79
C ASN A 169 -10.70 -10.79 -10.51
N SER A 170 -10.98 -11.29 -9.31
CA SER A 170 -12.30 -11.75 -8.92
C SER A 170 -13.08 -10.64 -8.21
N ALA A 171 -14.41 -10.75 -8.18
CA ALA A 171 -15.26 -9.85 -7.41
C ALA A 171 -15.16 -10.08 -5.88
N GLY A 172 -14.26 -10.98 -5.45
CA GLY A 172 -14.03 -11.30 -4.05
C GLY A 172 -13.15 -10.28 -3.34
N GLY A 173 -13.13 -10.35 -2.01
CA GLY A 173 -12.38 -9.46 -1.16
C GLY A 173 -13.26 -8.51 -0.35
N THR A 174 -12.60 -7.65 0.43
CA THR A 174 -13.27 -6.62 1.23
C THR A 174 -13.05 -5.26 0.60
N ARG A 175 -14.13 -4.56 0.27
CA ARG A 175 -14.09 -3.17 -0.20
C ARG A 175 -14.19 -2.23 0.99
N ILE A 176 -13.30 -1.27 1.04
CA ILE A 176 -13.35 -0.19 2.03
C ILE A 176 -14.07 0.99 1.39
N ILE A 177 -15.11 1.47 2.04
CA ILE A 177 -15.99 2.53 1.53
C ILE A 177 -16.12 3.66 2.56
N LYS A 178 -16.44 4.87 2.06
CA LYS A 178 -16.70 6.05 2.91
C LYS A 178 -18.05 5.97 3.59
#